data_45458d0be7dcac106d3a65560c0f10b0
#
_entry.id   45458d0be7dcac106d3a65560c0f10b0
#
_cell.length_a   1.000
_cell.length_b   1.000
_cell.length_c   1.000
_cell.angle_alpha   90.00
_cell.angle_beta   90.00
_cell.angle_gamma   90.00
#
_symmetry.space_group_name_H-M   'P 1'
#
loop_
_entity.id
_entity.type
_entity.pdbx_description
1 polymer ?
#
loop_
_entity_poly.entity_id
_entity_poly.type
_entity_poly.pdbx_seq_one_letter_code
_entity_poly.pdbx_strand_id
1 'polypeptide(L)'
;LRVGVITYSQDDPFINALTDELKAHLKTMESEERRIIVSIKSGNDDQQEQNEKVEEMIDAGCDVLCVNLVDRTAPYRIIRMARNEKIPVIFFNREPVKEDLMQWDKLYYVGCDAEQSGIMQGEIAAEYINSHPEVDKNEDGKIQYVLLEGEAGHQDAISRTEYSVKTLMKNDVSLEKLSYQFADWNWGQAEN
;
A
#
# COMPACT_ATOMS: atom_id res chain seq x y z
N LEU A 1 -26.72 2.16 -0.34
CA LEU A 1 -25.37 2.63 -0.54
C LEU A 1 -24.66 1.72 -1.55
N ARG A 2 -24.10 2.32 -2.59
CA ARG A 2 -23.29 1.64 -3.62
C ARG A 2 -21.83 2.04 -3.45
N VAL A 3 -20.98 1.06 -3.18
CA VAL A 3 -19.53 1.25 -2.97
C VAL A 3 -18.80 0.67 -4.17
N GLY A 4 -18.08 1.52 -4.91
CA GLY A 4 -17.17 1.10 -5.97
C GLY A 4 -15.76 0.93 -5.42
N VAL A 5 -15.18 -0.25 -5.57
CA VAL A 5 -13.79 -0.53 -5.18
C VAL A 5 -12.98 -0.80 -6.45
N ILE A 6 -11.89 -0.07 -6.63
CA ILE A 6 -11.01 -0.23 -7.78
C ILE A 6 -9.59 -0.49 -7.27
N THR A 7 -9.08 -1.68 -7.55
CA THR A 7 -7.72 -2.09 -7.17
C THR A 7 -6.72 -1.82 -8.29
N TYR A 8 -5.43 -1.75 -7.95
CA TYR A 8 -4.38 -1.59 -8.96
C TYR A 8 -4.18 -2.88 -9.76
N SER A 9 -4.21 -4.03 -9.09
CA SER A 9 -4.04 -5.36 -9.68
C SER A 9 -5.04 -6.35 -9.08
N GLN A 10 -5.36 -7.40 -9.81
CA GLN A 10 -6.15 -8.54 -9.31
C GLN A 10 -5.28 -9.66 -8.75
N ASP A 11 -3.96 -9.60 -8.98
CA ASP A 11 -3.03 -10.68 -8.66
C ASP A 11 -2.32 -10.48 -7.31
N ASP A 12 -2.55 -9.34 -6.62
CA ASP A 12 -1.98 -9.06 -5.30
C ASP A 12 -2.80 -9.76 -4.19
N PRO A 13 -2.26 -10.79 -3.51
CA PRO A 13 -2.96 -11.52 -2.47
C PRO A 13 -3.34 -10.64 -1.26
N PHE A 14 -2.51 -9.64 -0.93
CA PHE A 14 -2.77 -8.72 0.18
C PHE A 14 -3.97 -7.81 -0.13
N ILE A 15 -4.00 -7.23 -1.33
CA ILE A 15 -5.11 -6.37 -1.76
C ILE A 15 -6.40 -7.17 -1.89
N ASN A 16 -6.33 -8.41 -2.38
CA ASN A 16 -7.49 -9.30 -2.45
C ASN A 16 -8.04 -9.60 -1.05
N ALA A 17 -7.19 -9.98 -0.10
CA ALA A 17 -7.61 -10.21 1.28
C ALA A 17 -8.22 -8.94 1.91
N LEU A 18 -7.61 -7.77 1.71
CA LEU A 18 -8.11 -6.50 2.20
C LEU A 18 -9.50 -6.16 1.63
N THR A 19 -9.72 -6.37 0.34
CA THR A 19 -11.00 -6.07 -0.31
C THR A 19 -12.08 -7.08 0.08
N ASP A 20 -11.73 -8.35 0.32
CA ASP A 20 -12.64 -9.36 0.84
C ASP A 20 -13.10 -9.03 2.26
N GLU A 21 -12.18 -8.62 3.14
CA GLU A 21 -12.51 -8.16 4.50
C GLU A 21 -13.35 -6.87 4.48
N LEU A 22 -13.03 -5.91 3.62
CA LEU A 22 -13.84 -4.71 3.43
C LEU A 22 -15.28 -5.08 3.05
N LYS A 23 -15.45 -5.98 2.08
CA LYS A 23 -16.77 -6.45 1.64
C LYS A 23 -17.52 -7.18 2.74
N ALA A 24 -16.83 -8.06 3.48
CA ALA A 24 -17.41 -8.77 4.61
C ALA A 24 -17.85 -7.80 5.72
N HIS A 25 -17.00 -6.83 6.07
CA HIS A 25 -17.33 -5.85 7.09
C HIS A 25 -18.51 -4.96 6.68
N LEU A 26 -18.52 -4.43 5.45
CA LEU A 26 -19.64 -3.63 4.95
C LEU A 26 -20.96 -4.41 4.96
N LYS A 27 -20.91 -5.73 4.75
CA LYS A 27 -22.10 -6.60 4.86
C LYS A 27 -22.67 -6.63 6.28
N THR A 28 -21.82 -6.57 7.32
CA THR A 28 -22.29 -6.50 8.72
C THR A 28 -22.97 -5.18 9.07
N MET A 29 -22.73 -4.14 8.27
CA MET A 29 -23.33 -2.81 8.46
C MET A 29 -24.69 -2.65 7.77
N GLU A 30 -25.19 -3.66 7.07
CA GLU A 30 -26.53 -3.67 6.48
C GLU A 30 -27.62 -3.76 7.57
N SER A 31 -28.75 -3.15 7.28
CA SER A 31 -29.97 -3.23 8.09
C SER A 31 -31.18 -3.35 7.18
N GLU A 32 -32.38 -3.51 7.75
CA GLU A 32 -33.63 -3.51 6.99
C GLU A 32 -33.82 -2.21 6.17
N GLU A 33 -33.32 -1.09 6.69
CA GLU A 33 -33.43 0.23 6.05
C GLU A 33 -32.23 0.57 5.16
N ARG A 34 -31.09 -0.14 5.29
CA ARG A 34 -29.84 0.18 4.60
C ARG A 34 -29.21 -1.04 3.96
N ARG A 35 -29.31 -1.11 2.65
CA ARG A 35 -28.62 -2.10 1.83
C ARG A 35 -27.29 -1.53 1.31
N ILE A 36 -26.22 -2.33 1.32
CA ILE A 36 -24.89 -1.95 0.81
C ILE A 36 -24.53 -2.89 -0.33
N ILE A 37 -24.29 -2.31 -1.49
CA ILE A 37 -23.86 -3.04 -2.70
C ILE A 37 -22.39 -2.68 -2.94
N VAL A 38 -21.52 -3.67 -2.91
CA VAL A 38 -20.08 -3.50 -3.17
C VAL A 38 -19.75 -4.09 -4.54
N SER A 39 -19.18 -3.28 -5.40
CA SER A 39 -18.66 -3.69 -6.71
C SER A 39 -17.15 -3.53 -6.73
N ILE A 40 -16.40 -4.57 -7.10
CA ILE A 40 -14.93 -4.56 -7.16
C ILE A 40 -14.50 -4.73 -8.61
N LYS A 41 -13.56 -3.90 -9.07
CA LYS A 41 -12.90 -3.96 -10.38
C LYS A 41 -11.41 -3.75 -10.22
N SER A 42 -10.62 -4.22 -11.18
CA SER A 42 -9.17 -4.05 -11.23
C SER A 42 -8.77 -3.10 -12.36
N GLY A 43 -7.70 -2.34 -12.12
CA GLY A 43 -6.99 -1.58 -13.15
C GLY A 43 -5.96 -2.41 -13.92
N ASN A 44 -5.74 -3.67 -13.52
CA ASN A 44 -4.83 -4.62 -14.19
C ASN A 44 -3.43 -4.03 -14.47
N ASP A 45 -2.87 -3.32 -13.48
CA ASP A 45 -1.57 -2.66 -13.54
C ASP A 45 -1.46 -1.56 -14.62
N ASP A 46 -2.60 -1.12 -15.17
CA ASP A 46 -2.69 -0.04 -16.16
C ASP A 46 -3.53 1.14 -15.63
N GLN A 47 -2.91 2.32 -15.54
CA GLN A 47 -3.56 3.51 -15.02
C GLN A 47 -4.70 4.01 -15.93
N GLN A 48 -4.60 3.79 -17.24
CA GLN A 48 -5.69 4.17 -18.14
C GLN A 48 -6.89 3.24 -17.96
N GLU A 49 -6.66 1.95 -17.88
CA GLU A 49 -7.72 0.97 -17.58
C GLU A 49 -8.36 1.28 -16.23
N GLN A 50 -7.56 1.59 -15.21
CA GLN A 50 -8.09 1.99 -13.90
C GLN A 50 -9.02 3.22 -14.01
N ASN A 51 -8.63 4.23 -14.77
CA ASN A 51 -9.47 5.40 -15.01
C ASN A 51 -10.81 5.04 -15.68
N GLU A 52 -10.80 4.11 -16.63
CA GLU A 52 -12.02 3.61 -17.29
C GLU A 52 -12.91 2.85 -16.31
N LYS A 53 -12.32 2.04 -15.42
CA LYS A 53 -13.08 1.35 -14.36
C LYS A 53 -13.71 2.31 -13.37
N VAL A 54 -13.04 3.40 -13.05
CA VAL A 54 -13.63 4.48 -12.22
C VAL A 54 -14.82 5.12 -12.92
N GLU A 55 -14.71 5.45 -14.22
CA GLU A 55 -15.81 6.00 -15.01
C GLU A 55 -17.01 5.05 -15.04
N GLU A 56 -16.79 3.76 -15.30
CA GLU A 56 -17.83 2.72 -15.25
C GLU A 56 -18.53 2.64 -13.89
N MET A 57 -17.81 2.82 -12.76
CA MET A 57 -18.40 2.82 -11.42
C MET A 57 -19.24 4.07 -11.16
N ILE A 58 -18.80 5.21 -11.65
CA ILE A 58 -19.55 6.47 -11.59
C ILE A 58 -20.85 6.35 -12.38
N ASP A 59 -20.78 5.84 -13.61
CA ASP A 59 -21.95 5.63 -14.48
C ASP A 59 -22.93 4.60 -13.89
N ALA A 60 -22.44 3.62 -13.15
CA ALA A 60 -23.24 2.66 -12.41
C ALA A 60 -23.93 3.26 -11.17
N GLY A 61 -23.69 4.54 -10.87
CA GLY A 61 -24.28 5.27 -9.76
C GLY A 61 -23.70 4.88 -8.40
N CYS A 62 -22.39 4.73 -8.28
CA CYS A 62 -21.74 4.56 -6.99
C CYS A 62 -21.84 5.83 -6.14
N ASP A 63 -22.11 5.67 -4.85
CA ASP A 63 -22.20 6.76 -3.87
C ASP A 63 -20.83 7.12 -3.29
N VAL A 64 -19.87 6.21 -3.35
CA VAL A 64 -18.48 6.36 -2.87
C VAL A 64 -17.55 5.48 -3.67
N LEU A 65 -16.32 5.95 -3.90
CA LEU A 65 -15.26 5.20 -4.56
C LEU A 65 -14.15 4.91 -3.54
N CYS A 66 -13.68 3.66 -3.48
CA CYS A 66 -12.48 3.24 -2.78
C CYS A 66 -11.43 2.87 -3.84
N VAL A 67 -10.32 3.57 -3.90
CA VAL A 67 -9.34 3.42 -4.99
C VAL A 67 -7.95 3.09 -4.43
N ASN A 68 -7.42 1.96 -4.85
CA ASN A 68 -6.02 1.59 -4.68
C ASN A 68 -5.30 1.88 -6.01
N LEU A 69 -4.54 2.97 -6.05
CA LEU A 69 -3.98 3.51 -7.30
C LEU A 69 -2.99 2.57 -7.98
N VAL A 70 -3.01 2.50 -9.30
CA VAL A 70 -1.91 1.93 -10.10
C VAL A 70 -0.69 2.84 -9.98
N ASP A 71 -0.85 4.12 -10.34
CA ASP A 71 0.19 5.13 -10.19
C ASP A 71 -0.25 6.18 -9.16
N ARG A 72 0.45 6.20 -8.00
CA ARG A 72 0.16 7.16 -6.92
C ARG A 72 0.39 8.61 -7.30
N THR A 73 1.11 8.87 -8.38
CA THR A 73 1.44 10.22 -8.88
C THR A 73 0.49 10.70 -9.96
N ALA A 74 -0.47 9.85 -10.40
CA ALA A 74 -1.39 10.15 -11.49
C ALA A 74 -2.90 10.06 -11.11
N PRO A 75 -3.35 10.48 -9.90
CA PRO A 75 -4.75 10.38 -9.48
C PRO A 75 -5.65 11.44 -10.12
N TYR A 76 -5.09 12.42 -10.82
CA TYR A 76 -5.80 13.62 -11.27
C TYR A 76 -7.09 13.33 -12.05
N ARG A 77 -7.06 12.36 -12.98
CA ARG A 77 -8.25 12.03 -13.78
C ARG A 77 -9.37 11.46 -12.91
N ILE A 78 -9.02 10.59 -11.96
CA ILE A 78 -9.95 10.00 -10.99
C ILE A 78 -10.58 11.11 -10.13
N ILE A 79 -9.75 11.97 -9.55
CA ILE A 79 -10.18 13.09 -8.70
C ILE A 79 -11.15 14.01 -9.47
N ARG A 80 -10.81 14.35 -10.72
CA ARG A 80 -11.64 15.21 -11.55
C ARG A 80 -13.00 14.59 -11.85
N MET A 81 -13.05 13.32 -12.24
CA MET A 81 -14.31 12.62 -12.54
C MET A 81 -15.20 12.56 -11.30
N ALA A 82 -14.65 12.09 -10.17
CA ALA A 82 -15.37 11.98 -8.92
C ALA A 82 -15.89 13.34 -8.40
N ARG A 83 -15.07 14.40 -8.50
CA ARG A 83 -15.43 15.76 -8.11
C ARG A 83 -16.58 16.32 -8.94
N ASN A 84 -16.60 16.08 -10.26
CA ASN A 84 -17.68 16.54 -11.14
C ASN A 84 -19.02 15.94 -10.72
N GLU A 85 -19.04 14.68 -10.34
CA GLU A 85 -20.24 13.95 -9.89
C GLU A 85 -20.46 14.04 -8.37
N LYS A 86 -19.57 14.75 -7.65
CA LYS A 86 -19.61 14.94 -6.18
C LYS A 86 -19.49 13.64 -5.37
N ILE A 87 -18.90 12.61 -5.95
CA ILE A 87 -18.71 11.29 -5.33
C ILE A 87 -17.42 11.30 -4.51
N PRO A 88 -17.45 11.10 -3.18
CA PRO A 88 -16.24 11.05 -2.36
C PRO A 88 -15.33 9.89 -2.76
N VAL A 89 -14.01 10.12 -2.66
CA VAL A 89 -12.98 9.11 -2.95
C VAL A 89 -12.18 8.82 -1.70
N ILE A 90 -12.07 7.55 -1.37
CA ILE A 90 -11.18 7.03 -0.34
C ILE A 90 -10.04 6.30 -1.04
N PHE A 91 -8.88 6.91 -1.10
CA PHE A 91 -7.67 6.21 -1.53
C PHE A 91 -7.20 5.29 -0.41
N PHE A 92 -6.71 4.11 -0.75
CA PHE A 92 -6.21 3.18 0.26
C PHE A 92 -4.92 2.49 -0.19
N ASN A 93 -4.11 2.07 0.79
CA ASN A 93 -2.80 1.43 0.63
C ASN A 93 -1.77 2.31 -0.09
N ARG A 94 -1.90 2.59 -1.38
CA ARG A 94 -0.99 3.46 -2.13
C ARG A 94 -1.38 4.93 -1.93
N GLU A 95 -0.58 5.64 -1.15
CA GLU A 95 -0.85 7.04 -0.78
C GLU A 95 -0.61 7.98 -1.97
N PRO A 96 -1.62 8.75 -2.40
CA PRO A 96 -1.41 9.85 -3.36
C PRO A 96 -0.43 10.88 -2.80
N VAL A 97 0.14 11.71 -3.65
CA VAL A 97 0.93 12.85 -3.15
C VAL A 97 0.01 13.83 -2.40
N LYS A 98 0.56 14.46 -1.39
CA LYS A 98 -0.22 15.30 -0.46
C LYS A 98 -0.99 16.43 -1.18
N GLU A 99 -0.39 17.00 -2.20
CA GLU A 99 -0.96 18.06 -3.01
C GLU A 99 -2.23 17.61 -3.74
N ASP A 100 -2.28 16.34 -4.16
CA ASP A 100 -3.46 15.78 -4.81
C ASP A 100 -4.62 15.58 -3.81
N LEU A 101 -4.34 15.12 -2.60
CA LEU A 101 -5.35 14.97 -1.55
C LEU A 101 -5.95 16.31 -1.11
N MET A 102 -5.22 17.41 -1.27
CA MET A 102 -5.68 18.76 -0.92
C MET A 102 -6.54 19.42 -1.99
N GLN A 103 -6.72 18.82 -3.17
CA GLN A 103 -7.47 19.43 -4.28
C GLN A 103 -8.98 19.50 -4.03
N TRP A 104 -9.49 18.68 -3.12
CA TRP A 104 -10.91 18.63 -2.83
C TRP A 104 -11.18 18.06 -1.43
N ASP A 105 -12.19 18.57 -0.74
CA ASP A 105 -12.54 18.25 0.65
C ASP A 105 -13.20 16.86 0.86
N LYS A 106 -13.52 16.15 -0.24
CA LYS A 106 -14.06 14.78 -0.20
C LYS A 106 -13.05 13.73 -0.69
N LEU A 107 -11.78 14.03 -0.58
CA LEU A 107 -10.69 13.06 -0.79
C LEU A 107 -10.16 12.63 0.56
N TYR A 108 -10.03 11.33 0.74
CA TYR A 108 -9.56 10.69 1.96
C TYR A 108 -8.46 9.69 1.62
N TYR A 109 -7.58 9.43 2.57
CA TYR A 109 -6.61 8.34 2.48
C TYR A 109 -6.65 7.47 3.72
N VAL A 110 -6.58 6.16 3.51
CA VAL A 110 -6.47 5.14 4.55
C VAL A 110 -5.29 4.24 4.22
N GLY A 111 -4.30 4.23 5.08
CA GLY A 111 -3.09 3.43 4.94
C GLY A 111 -2.36 3.27 6.26
N CYS A 112 -1.20 2.61 6.23
CA CYS A 112 -0.32 2.50 7.39
C CYS A 112 0.70 3.64 7.42
N ASP A 113 1.27 3.88 8.59
CA ASP A 113 2.46 4.71 8.74
C ASP A 113 3.69 3.87 8.41
N ALA A 114 4.21 4.04 7.20
CA ALA A 114 5.33 3.26 6.69
C ALA A 114 6.66 3.59 7.40
N GLU A 115 6.83 4.84 7.86
CA GLU A 115 7.99 5.24 8.67
C GLU A 115 7.97 4.51 10.01
N GLN A 116 6.85 4.58 10.73
CA GLN A 116 6.67 3.84 11.98
C GLN A 116 6.92 2.34 11.79
N SER A 117 6.38 1.76 10.73
CA SER A 117 6.58 0.34 10.40
C SER A 117 8.06 0.01 10.18
N GLY A 118 8.81 0.85 9.47
CA GLY A 118 10.25 0.70 9.28
C GLY A 118 11.03 0.81 10.60
N ILE A 119 10.70 1.79 11.44
CA ILE A 119 11.31 1.96 12.75
C ILE A 119 11.09 0.72 13.61
N MET A 120 9.86 0.23 13.72
CA MET A 120 9.54 -0.96 14.51
C MET A 120 10.29 -2.20 14.02
N GLN A 121 10.41 -2.40 12.70
CA GLN A 121 11.22 -3.48 12.13
C GLN A 121 12.69 -3.37 12.52
N GLY A 122 13.25 -2.17 12.42
CA GLY A 122 14.64 -1.91 12.81
C GLY A 122 14.90 -2.13 14.28
N GLU A 123 13.98 -1.71 15.17
CA GLU A 123 14.07 -1.92 16.62
C GLU A 123 14.05 -3.41 16.98
N ILE A 124 13.09 -4.17 16.44
CA ILE A 124 12.99 -5.63 16.69
C ILE A 124 14.24 -6.34 16.21
N ALA A 125 14.74 -6.00 15.02
CA ALA A 125 15.94 -6.61 14.48
C ALA A 125 17.20 -6.22 15.28
N ALA A 126 17.32 -4.96 15.71
CA ALA A 126 18.43 -4.50 16.53
C ALA A 126 18.46 -5.19 17.90
N GLU A 127 17.31 -5.30 18.57
CA GLU A 127 17.18 -6.01 19.84
C GLU A 127 17.65 -7.48 19.71
N TYR A 128 17.21 -8.14 18.64
CA TYR A 128 17.63 -9.52 18.38
C TYR A 128 19.13 -9.62 18.13
N ILE A 129 19.67 -8.82 17.22
CA ILE A 129 21.09 -8.84 16.85
C ILE A 129 21.98 -8.54 18.07
N ASN A 130 21.66 -7.51 18.86
CA ASN A 130 22.43 -7.14 20.04
C ASN A 130 22.39 -8.19 21.16
N SER A 131 21.35 -9.03 21.17
CA SER A 131 21.19 -10.13 22.13
C SER A 131 21.82 -11.44 21.66
N HIS A 132 22.20 -11.57 20.37
CA HIS A 132 22.65 -12.78 19.72
C HIS A 132 23.94 -12.53 18.92
N PRO A 133 25.11 -12.47 19.58
CA PRO A 133 26.39 -12.21 18.91
C PRO A 133 26.70 -13.21 17.77
N GLU A 134 26.17 -14.42 17.84
CA GLU A 134 26.34 -15.46 16.82
C GLU A 134 25.68 -15.14 15.47
N VAL A 135 24.93 -14.04 15.35
CA VAL A 135 24.40 -13.53 14.07
C VAL A 135 25.53 -13.01 13.18
N ASP A 136 26.60 -12.46 13.78
CA ASP A 136 27.84 -12.13 13.09
C ASP A 136 28.61 -13.41 12.79
N LYS A 137 28.40 -14.01 11.61
CA LYS A 137 28.92 -15.32 11.23
C LYS A 137 30.40 -15.35 10.99
N ASN A 138 31.01 -14.25 10.59
CA ASN A 138 32.41 -14.14 10.27
C ASN A 138 33.22 -13.41 11.36
N GLU A 139 32.57 -12.96 12.43
CA GLU A 139 33.13 -12.32 13.60
C GLU A 139 33.94 -11.04 13.26
N ASP A 140 33.50 -10.30 12.21
CA ASP A 140 34.19 -9.07 11.79
C ASP A 140 33.60 -7.80 12.43
N GLY A 141 32.57 -7.95 13.25
CA GLY A 141 31.84 -6.85 13.90
C GLY A 141 30.85 -6.15 13.00
N LYS A 142 30.49 -6.77 11.88
CA LYS A 142 29.45 -6.27 10.97
C LYS A 142 28.40 -7.34 10.68
N ILE A 143 27.19 -6.90 10.55
CA ILE A 143 26.09 -7.76 10.14
C ILE A 143 25.90 -7.66 8.63
N GLN A 144 26.24 -8.74 7.93
CA GLN A 144 25.97 -8.86 6.51
C GLN A 144 24.48 -9.09 6.28
N TYR A 145 23.88 -8.32 5.35
CA TYR A 145 22.47 -8.45 5.05
C TYR A 145 22.15 -8.34 3.56
N VAL A 146 21.07 -8.99 3.18
CA VAL A 146 20.40 -8.84 1.88
C VAL A 146 19.08 -8.13 2.12
N LEU A 147 18.73 -7.22 1.24
CA LEU A 147 17.48 -6.50 1.32
C LEU A 147 16.62 -6.82 0.10
N LEU A 148 15.41 -7.34 0.38
CA LEU A 148 14.36 -7.50 -0.61
C LEU A 148 13.33 -6.40 -0.38
N GLU A 149 13.19 -5.51 -1.35
CA GLU A 149 12.20 -4.45 -1.34
C GLU A 149 10.99 -4.86 -2.17
N GLY A 150 9.83 -4.28 -1.87
CA GLY A 150 8.63 -4.47 -2.67
C GLY A 150 8.75 -3.85 -4.07
N GLU A 151 7.74 -3.16 -4.51
CA GLU A 151 7.72 -2.52 -5.83
C GLU A 151 8.53 -1.22 -5.84
N ALA A 152 9.34 -1.04 -6.88
CA ALA A 152 10.10 0.18 -7.10
C ALA A 152 9.16 1.40 -7.19
N GLY A 153 9.45 2.45 -6.40
CA GLY A 153 8.60 3.66 -6.37
C GLY A 153 7.39 3.58 -5.43
N HIS A 154 7.10 2.42 -4.83
CA HIS A 154 6.07 2.30 -3.82
C HIS A 154 6.50 2.98 -2.52
N GLN A 155 5.72 3.97 -2.05
CA GLN A 155 6.10 4.80 -0.89
C GLN A 155 6.37 3.98 0.37
N ASP A 156 5.53 3.00 0.66
CA ASP A 156 5.71 2.14 1.84
C ASP A 156 6.98 1.30 1.74
N ALA A 157 7.30 0.76 0.56
CA ALA A 157 8.51 -0.02 0.34
C ALA A 157 9.75 0.84 0.61
N ILE A 158 9.82 2.02 0.02
CA ILE A 158 10.91 2.98 0.19
C ILE A 158 11.08 3.38 1.66
N SER A 159 9.99 3.83 2.30
CA SER A 159 10.04 4.29 3.68
C SER A 159 10.40 3.17 4.66
N ARG A 160 9.79 2.01 4.54
CA ARG A 160 10.10 0.86 5.40
C ARG A 160 11.54 0.40 5.26
N THR A 161 12.05 0.35 4.03
CA THR A 161 13.46 0.04 3.76
C THR A 161 14.39 1.05 4.40
N GLU A 162 14.16 2.33 4.17
CA GLU A 162 15.01 3.40 4.67
C GLU A 162 15.04 3.45 6.19
N TYR A 163 13.86 3.45 6.83
CA TYR A 163 13.75 3.60 8.28
C TYR A 163 14.18 2.35 9.04
N SER A 164 13.99 1.13 8.49
CA SER A 164 14.50 -0.08 9.13
C SER A 164 16.03 -0.11 9.18
N VAL A 165 16.69 0.21 8.09
CA VAL A 165 18.17 0.29 8.03
C VAL A 165 18.70 1.42 8.92
N LYS A 166 18.10 2.62 8.85
CA LYS A 166 18.50 3.75 9.71
C LYS A 166 18.34 3.42 11.19
N THR A 167 17.28 2.72 11.55
CA THR A 167 17.02 2.36 12.95
C THR A 167 18.00 1.31 13.45
N LEU A 168 18.37 0.32 12.64
CA LEU A 168 19.43 -0.63 12.96
C LEU A 168 20.74 0.11 13.26
N MET A 169 21.16 1.02 12.38
CA MET A 169 22.39 1.81 12.56
C MET A 169 22.32 2.70 13.81
N LYS A 170 21.16 3.30 14.10
CA LYS A 170 20.94 4.13 15.30
C LYS A 170 21.02 3.32 16.61
N ASN A 171 20.75 2.03 16.55
CA ASN A 171 20.87 1.10 17.67
C ASN A 171 22.21 0.34 17.67
N ASP A 172 23.26 0.99 17.18
CA ASP A 172 24.64 0.52 17.22
C ASP A 172 24.90 -0.78 16.44
N VAL A 173 24.04 -1.16 15.49
CA VAL A 173 24.29 -2.29 14.59
C VAL A 173 25.12 -1.82 13.40
N SER A 174 26.35 -2.32 13.31
CA SER A 174 27.21 -2.09 12.14
C SER A 174 26.77 -2.99 10.99
N LEU A 175 26.46 -2.40 9.83
CA LEU A 175 25.83 -3.10 8.71
C LEU A 175 26.72 -3.16 7.47
N GLU A 176 26.74 -4.31 6.79
CA GLU A 176 27.34 -4.49 5.48
C GLU A 176 26.30 -5.07 4.51
N LYS A 177 25.86 -4.25 3.55
CA LYS A 177 24.88 -4.67 2.56
C LYS A 177 25.54 -5.49 1.45
N LEU A 178 25.14 -6.76 1.35
CA LEU A 178 25.66 -7.68 0.32
C LEU A 178 24.85 -7.58 -0.99
N SER A 179 23.53 -7.45 -0.90
CA SER A 179 22.68 -7.35 -2.06
C SER A 179 21.42 -6.51 -1.77
N TYR A 180 20.85 -5.99 -2.84
CA TYR A 180 19.59 -5.24 -2.82
C TYR A 180 18.82 -5.55 -4.10
N GLN A 181 17.58 -6.02 -3.94
CA GLN A 181 16.74 -6.44 -5.05
C GLN A 181 15.30 -5.97 -4.83
N PHE A 182 14.58 -5.72 -5.93
CA PHE A 182 13.13 -5.54 -5.91
C PHE A 182 12.47 -6.89 -6.16
N ALA A 183 11.46 -7.21 -5.38
CA ALA A 183 10.67 -8.43 -5.53
C ALA A 183 9.22 -8.15 -5.96
N ASP A 184 8.84 -6.88 -6.14
CA ASP A 184 7.55 -6.39 -6.67
C ASP A 184 6.32 -7.10 -6.05
N TRP A 185 6.39 -7.45 -4.74
CA TRP A 185 5.38 -8.24 -4.03
C TRP A 185 5.10 -9.61 -4.67
N ASN A 186 5.99 -10.09 -5.54
CA ASN A 186 5.87 -11.33 -6.30
C ASN A 186 6.73 -12.45 -5.69
N TRP A 187 6.10 -13.57 -5.35
CA TRP A 187 6.75 -14.73 -4.74
C TRP A 187 7.88 -15.29 -5.60
N GLY A 188 7.64 -15.46 -6.92
CA GLY A 188 8.65 -16.00 -7.81
C GLY A 188 9.86 -15.09 -8.00
N GLN A 189 9.67 -13.77 -7.92
CA GLN A 189 10.79 -12.81 -7.93
C GLN A 189 11.56 -12.84 -6.62
N ALA A 190 10.88 -13.05 -5.48
CA ALA A 190 11.54 -13.12 -4.18
C ALA A 190 12.34 -14.42 -3.97
N GLU A 191 12.01 -15.49 -4.69
CA GLU A 191 12.70 -16.78 -4.64
C GLU A 191 13.96 -16.86 -5.54
N ASN A 192 14.04 -16.05 -6.59
CA ASN A 192 15.15 -16.03 -7.57
C ASN A 192 16.23 -15.02 -7.20
#